data_1760182b30549fa066b9dee1a73a6d9b
#
_entry.id   1760182b30549fa066b9dee1a73a6d9b
#
_cell.length_a   1.000
_cell.length_b   1.000
_cell.length_c   1.000
_cell.angle_alpha   90.00
_cell.angle_beta   90.00
_cell.angle_gamma   90.00
#
_symmetry.space_group_name_H-M   'P 1'
#
loop_
_entity.id
_entity.type
_entity.pdbx_description
1 polymer ?
#
loop_
_entity_poly.entity_id
_entity_poly.type
_entity_poly.pdbx_seq_one_letter_code
_entity_poly.pdbx_strand_id
1 'polypeptide(L)'
;MKNKLILGAALLMAAVTETLACTNFIVGKNASTDGSVIVSYSADSYGMFGELYHYPAGVHAKGTMRDIYEWDTGKYLGQIKEAPQTYNVIGNMNEYQVTIGETTFGGREELVDTTG
;
A
#
# COMPACT_ATOMS: atom_id res chain seq x y z
N MET A 1 15.85 -43.97 -15.63
CA MET A 1 15.25 -42.79 -16.26
C MET A 1 13.97 -42.33 -15.56
N LYS A 2 13.06 -43.21 -15.12
CA LYS A 2 11.79 -42.83 -14.46
C LYS A 2 11.96 -41.99 -13.16
N ASN A 3 12.95 -42.32 -12.33
CA ASN A 3 13.18 -41.61 -11.06
C ASN A 3 13.70 -40.16 -11.24
N LYS A 4 14.41 -39.87 -12.35
CA LYS A 4 14.86 -38.50 -12.64
C LYS A 4 13.72 -37.61 -13.13
N LEU A 5 12.75 -38.22 -13.80
CA LEU A 5 11.54 -37.51 -14.29
C LEU A 5 10.63 -37.15 -13.11
N ILE A 6 10.48 -38.05 -12.14
CA ILE A 6 9.67 -37.81 -10.93
C ILE A 6 10.32 -36.75 -10.05
N LEU A 7 11.66 -36.77 -9.92
CA LEU A 7 12.39 -35.74 -9.15
C LEU A 7 12.28 -34.36 -9.81
N GLY A 8 12.35 -34.31 -11.15
CA GLY A 8 12.16 -33.07 -11.91
C GLY A 8 10.73 -32.50 -11.77
N ALA A 9 9.70 -33.36 -11.81
CA ALA A 9 8.31 -32.95 -11.63
C ALA A 9 8.02 -32.49 -10.18
N ALA A 10 8.62 -33.15 -9.18
CA ALA A 10 8.52 -32.73 -7.78
C ALA A 10 9.22 -31.39 -7.51
N LEU A 11 10.37 -31.14 -8.14
CA LEU A 11 11.05 -29.84 -8.05
C LEU A 11 10.27 -28.72 -8.74
N LEU A 12 9.58 -29.00 -9.86
CA LEU A 12 8.74 -28.03 -10.55
C LEU A 12 7.48 -27.69 -9.73
N MET A 13 6.90 -28.67 -9.04
CA MET A 13 5.74 -28.42 -8.16
C MET A 13 6.11 -27.70 -6.85
N ALA A 14 7.33 -27.88 -6.36
CA ALA A 14 7.80 -27.14 -5.17
C ALA A 14 8.14 -25.67 -5.46
N ALA A 15 8.23 -25.29 -6.76
CA ALA A 15 8.50 -23.90 -7.17
C ALA A 15 7.24 -23.04 -7.33
N VAL A 16 6.03 -23.61 -7.17
CA VAL A 16 4.76 -22.88 -7.18
C VAL A 16 4.29 -22.68 -5.73
N THR A 17 5.12 -22.09 -4.90
CA THR A 17 4.59 -21.38 -3.75
C THR A 17 4.05 -20.06 -4.29
N GLU A 18 2.74 -19.95 -4.42
CA GLU A 18 2.10 -18.66 -4.63
C GLU A 18 2.52 -17.76 -3.47
N THR A 19 3.50 -16.91 -3.70
CA THR A 19 3.78 -15.82 -2.80
C THR A 19 2.67 -14.81 -3.02
N LEU A 20 1.63 -14.87 -2.20
CA LEU A 20 0.66 -13.79 -2.08
C LEU A 20 1.40 -12.58 -1.55
N ALA A 21 1.95 -11.79 -2.42
CA ALA A 21 2.74 -10.61 -2.06
C ALA A 21 2.37 -9.48 -2.99
N CYS A 22 1.98 -8.35 -2.41
CA CYS A 22 1.79 -7.11 -3.14
C CYS A 22 3.09 -6.65 -3.78
N THR A 23 3.01 -6.03 -4.96
CA THR A 23 4.18 -5.55 -5.70
C THR A 23 4.17 -4.04 -5.78
N ASN A 24 5.29 -3.42 -5.42
CA ASN A 24 5.48 -1.98 -5.52
C ASN A 24 6.66 -1.64 -6.42
N PHE A 25 6.51 -0.60 -7.23
CA PHE A 25 7.61 0.05 -7.93
C PHE A 25 7.72 1.49 -7.48
N ILE A 26 8.94 1.92 -7.16
CA ILE A 26 9.26 3.29 -6.78
C ILE A 26 10.37 3.79 -7.69
N VAL A 27 10.07 4.84 -8.47
CA VAL A 27 11.04 5.52 -9.33
C VAL A 27 11.26 6.91 -8.76
N GLY A 28 12.46 7.18 -8.28
CA GLY A 28 12.85 8.49 -7.75
C GLY A 28 13.24 9.46 -8.86
N LYS A 29 13.36 10.74 -8.51
CA LYS A 29 13.69 11.83 -9.44
C LYS A 29 14.95 11.61 -10.29
N ASN A 30 15.94 10.91 -9.74
CA ASN A 30 17.20 10.64 -10.43
C ASN A 30 17.15 9.41 -11.35
N ALA A 31 16.08 8.66 -11.30
CA ALA A 31 15.86 7.45 -12.11
C ALA A 31 14.83 7.65 -13.22
N SER A 32 14.10 8.76 -13.21
CA SER A 32 13.17 9.16 -14.27
C SER A 32 13.86 10.08 -15.27
N THR A 33 13.37 10.12 -16.50
CA THR A 33 13.93 10.93 -17.58
C THR A 33 13.61 12.41 -17.46
N ASP A 34 12.54 12.74 -16.74
CA ASP A 34 12.00 14.10 -16.59
C ASP A 34 12.01 14.60 -15.14
N GLY A 35 12.62 13.84 -14.23
CA GLY A 35 12.66 14.19 -12.80
C GLY A 35 11.36 13.92 -12.06
N SER A 36 10.40 13.24 -12.66
CA SER A 36 9.17 12.84 -11.98
C SER A 36 9.41 11.71 -10.96
N VAL A 37 8.55 11.65 -9.95
CA VAL A 37 8.45 10.50 -9.04
C VAL A 37 7.28 9.63 -9.49
N ILE A 38 7.53 8.35 -9.66
CA ILE A 38 6.50 7.38 -10.05
C ILE A 38 6.42 6.31 -8.97
N VAL A 39 5.21 6.04 -8.49
CA VAL A 39 4.94 4.94 -7.55
C VAL A 39 3.77 4.14 -8.08
N SER A 40 3.92 2.83 -8.12
CA SER A 40 2.83 1.92 -8.41
C SER A 40 2.66 0.93 -7.27
N TYR A 41 1.44 0.49 -7.07
CA TYR A 41 1.08 -0.54 -6.11
C TYR A 41 0.10 -1.52 -6.76
N SER A 42 0.39 -2.79 -6.65
CA SER A 42 -0.49 -3.87 -7.08
C SER A 42 -0.84 -4.72 -5.87
N ALA A 43 -2.12 -4.73 -5.50
CA ALA A 43 -2.63 -5.61 -4.46
C ALA A 43 -3.00 -6.95 -5.10
N ASP A 44 -2.43 -8.05 -4.59
CA ASP A 44 -2.77 -9.39 -5.04
C ASP A 44 -4.06 -9.84 -4.32
N SER A 45 -5.19 -9.33 -4.79
CA SER A 45 -6.52 -9.61 -4.21
C SER A 45 -7.58 -9.72 -5.31
N TYR A 46 -8.45 -10.69 -5.17
CA TYR A 46 -9.60 -10.89 -6.08
C TYR A 46 -10.79 -9.98 -5.77
N GLY A 47 -10.82 -9.37 -4.59
CA GLY A 47 -11.94 -8.57 -4.10
C GLY A 47 -11.64 -7.09 -3.89
N MET A 48 -10.41 -6.65 -4.15
CA MET A 48 -10.03 -5.25 -3.99
C MET A 48 -9.95 -4.57 -5.34
N PHE A 49 -10.75 -3.53 -5.51
CA PHE A 49 -10.74 -2.69 -6.70
C PHE A 49 -10.26 -1.30 -6.29
N GLY A 50 -9.23 -0.79 -6.97
CA GLY A 50 -8.72 0.54 -6.71
C GLY A 50 -9.72 1.61 -7.19
N GLU A 51 -9.80 2.69 -6.43
CA GLU A 51 -10.52 3.90 -6.80
C GLU A 51 -9.53 5.06 -6.95
N LEU A 52 -9.89 6.02 -7.78
CA LEU A 52 -9.13 7.25 -7.87
C LEU A 52 -9.60 8.22 -6.78
N TYR A 53 -8.81 8.33 -5.73
CA TYR A 53 -9.07 9.28 -4.65
C TYR A 53 -8.49 10.65 -4.98
N HIS A 54 -9.25 11.69 -4.66
CA HIS A 54 -8.78 13.08 -4.70
C HIS A 54 -9.16 13.78 -3.40
N TYR A 55 -8.16 14.26 -2.69
CA TYR A 55 -8.30 15.07 -1.50
C TYR A 55 -7.79 16.48 -1.81
N PRO A 56 -8.65 17.51 -1.81
CA PRO A 56 -8.22 18.88 -2.11
C PRO A 56 -7.34 19.45 -0.99
N ALA A 57 -6.45 20.35 -1.36
CA ALA A 57 -5.71 21.16 -0.40
C ALA A 57 -6.65 21.97 0.49
N GLY A 58 -6.25 22.22 1.72
CA GLY A 58 -7.05 23.02 2.65
C GLY A 58 -6.23 23.67 3.76
N VAL A 59 -6.81 24.72 4.35
CA VAL A 59 -6.32 25.32 5.59
C VAL A 59 -7.33 25.05 6.67
N HIS A 60 -6.87 24.52 7.79
CA HIS A 60 -7.71 24.03 8.88
C HIS A 60 -7.54 24.91 10.12
N ALA A 61 -8.64 25.18 10.81
CA ALA A 61 -8.61 25.94 12.05
C ALA A 61 -7.81 25.18 13.13
N LYS A 62 -7.19 25.94 14.04
CA LYS A 62 -6.47 25.35 15.19
C LYS A 62 -7.40 24.47 16.02
N GLY A 63 -7.01 23.22 16.21
CA GLY A 63 -7.78 22.26 17.00
C GLY A 63 -8.80 21.45 16.19
N THR A 64 -8.86 21.61 14.87
CA THR A 64 -9.66 20.73 14.02
C THR A 64 -9.23 19.28 14.21
N MET A 65 -10.20 18.39 14.33
CA MET A 65 -9.99 16.95 14.45
C MET A 65 -10.51 16.28 13.18
N ARG A 66 -9.84 15.22 12.77
CA ARG A 66 -10.24 14.37 11.64
C ARG A 66 -10.67 13.01 12.17
N ASP A 67 -11.84 12.56 11.77
CA ASP A 67 -12.31 11.21 12.04
C ASP A 67 -11.52 10.20 11.21
N ILE A 68 -11.14 9.11 11.85
CA ILE A 68 -10.43 7.99 11.22
C ILE A 68 -11.34 6.78 11.20
N TYR A 69 -11.41 6.18 10.06
CA TYR A 69 -12.18 4.96 9.81
C TYR A 69 -11.27 3.89 9.22
N GLU A 70 -11.54 2.65 9.56
CA GLU A 70 -10.94 1.51 8.89
C GLU A 70 -11.42 1.47 7.44
N TRP A 71 -10.49 1.35 6.50
CA TRP A 71 -10.78 1.58 5.08
C TRP A 71 -11.69 0.50 4.46
N ASP A 72 -11.61 -0.74 4.94
CA ASP A 72 -12.34 -1.89 4.38
C ASP A 72 -13.70 -2.13 5.05
N THR A 73 -13.82 -1.92 6.34
CA THR A 73 -15.06 -2.15 7.10
C THR A 73 -15.83 -0.86 7.38
N GLY A 74 -15.18 0.31 7.28
CA GLY A 74 -15.76 1.58 7.69
C GLY A 74 -15.90 1.75 9.21
N LYS A 75 -15.28 0.85 10.01
CA LYS A 75 -15.29 0.95 11.48
C LYS A 75 -14.62 2.24 11.93
N TYR A 76 -15.29 2.99 12.78
CA TYR A 76 -14.73 4.19 13.38
C TYR A 76 -13.61 3.85 14.37
N LEU A 77 -12.42 4.41 14.15
CA LEU A 77 -11.23 4.15 14.94
C LEU A 77 -10.89 5.28 15.92
N GLY A 78 -11.51 6.45 15.78
CA GLY A 78 -11.24 7.61 16.63
C GLY A 78 -10.93 8.87 15.83
N GLN A 79 -10.28 9.83 16.48
CA GLN A 79 -9.89 11.11 15.86
C GLN A 79 -8.42 11.37 16.02
N ILE A 80 -7.83 11.99 15.00
CA ILE A 80 -6.50 12.57 15.06
C ILE A 80 -6.58 14.08 14.88
N LYS A 81 -5.57 14.79 15.38
CA LYS A 81 -5.47 16.23 15.15
C LYS A 81 -5.18 16.49 13.67
N GLU A 82 -6.00 17.35 13.06
CA GLU A 82 -5.79 17.75 11.68
C GLU A 82 -4.54 18.64 11.55
N ALA A 83 -3.81 18.49 10.45
CA ALA A 83 -2.71 19.39 10.13
C ALA A 83 -3.24 20.80 9.81
N PRO A 84 -2.51 21.87 10.19
CA PRO A 84 -2.96 23.24 9.91
C PRO A 84 -3.15 23.52 8.41
N GLN A 85 -2.41 22.83 7.58
CA GLN A 85 -2.48 22.90 6.12
C GLN A 85 -2.33 21.50 5.55
N THR A 86 -3.17 21.19 4.57
CA THR A 86 -3.09 19.98 3.77
C THR A 86 -2.88 20.34 2.30
N TYR A 87 -2.39 19.41 1.52
CA TYR A 87 -2.08 19.58 0.11
C TYR A 87 -3.05 18.80 -0.76
N ASN A 88 -3.11 19.10 -2.05
CA ASN A 88 -3.82 18.26 -3.00
C ASN A 88 -3.18 16.89 -3.05
N VAL A 89 -3.99 15.84 -2.94
CA VAL A 89 -3.55 14.45 -3.05
C VAL A 89 -4.40 13.75 -4.09
N ILE A 90 -3.77 13.10 -5.05
CA ILE A 90 -4.42 12.19 -5.99
C ILE A 90 -3.84 10.81 -5.77
N GLY A 91 -4.74 9.84 -5.53
CA GLY A 91 -4.28 8.54 -5.05
C GLY A 91 -3.49 8.71 -3.76
N ASN A 92 -2.21 8.33 -3.76
CA ASN A 92 -1.33 8.40 -2.60
C ASN A 92 -0.19 9.44 -2.75
N MET A 93 -0.28 10.33 -3.72
CA MET A 93 0.76 11.33 -4.02
C MET A 93 0.21 12.75 -3.95
N ASN A 94 0.97 13.64 -3.29
CA ASN A 94 0.62 15.05 -3.27
C ASN A 94 1.25 15.84 -4.44
N GLU A 95 0.85 17.10 -4.62
CA GLU A 95 1.33 18.00 -5.65
C GLU A 95 2.84 18.29 -5.63
N TYR A 96 3.51 17.97 -4.53
CA TYR A 96 4.97 18.06 -4.39
C TYR A 96 5.68 16.73 -4.67
N GLN A 97 4.95 15.73 -5.19
CA GLN A 97 5.45 14.38 -5.47
C GLN A 97 5.92 13.63 -4.20
N VAL A 98 5.38 13.99 -3.05
CA VAL A 98 5.53 13.18 -1.84
C VAL A 98 4.44 12.12 -1.87
N THR A 99 4.84 10.86 -1.73
CA THR A 99 3.93 9.72 -1.78
C THR A 99 4.10 8.84 -0.56
N ILE A 100 3.01 8.24 -0.12
CA ILE A 100 2.98 7.22 0.93
C ILE A 100 2.28 6.01 0.34
N GLY A 101 2.99 4.91 0.32
CA GLY A 101 2.47 3.61 -0.11
C GLY A 101 2.59 2.60 1.00
N GLU A 102 1.90 1.50 0.86
CA GLU A 102 1.96 0.37 1.76
C GLU A 102 2.30 -0.90 1.01
N THR A 103 2.74 -1.92 1.73
CA THR A 103 2.80 -3.30 1.27
C THR A 103 2.51 -4.21 2.45
N THR A 104 1.71 -5.24 2.21
CA THR A 104 1.40 -6.22 3.24
C THR A 104 2.51 -7.27 3.31
N PHE A 105 2.97 -7.58 4.49
CA PHE A 105 3.92 -8.66 4.76
C PHE A 105 3.56 -9.35 6.08
N GLY A 106 3.94 -10.61 6.20
CA GLY A 106 3.85 -11.34 7.47
C GLY A 106 4.89 -10.81 8.46
N GLY A 107 4.45 -10.35 9.63
CA GLY A 107 5.29 -9.91 10.72
C GLY A 107 5.59 -11.01 11.74
N ARG A 108 6.22 -10.64 12.83
CA ARG A 108 6.39 -11.52 14.00
C ARG A 108 5.09 -11.56 14.79
N GLU A 109 4.67 -12.75 15.23
CA GLU A 109 3.42 -12.91 15.98
C GLU A 109 3.37 -12.08 17.26
N GLU A 110 4.53 -11.87 17.91
CA GLU A 110 4.63 -11.06 19.14
C GLU A 110 4.34 -9.57 18.91
N LEU A 111 4.33 -9.12 17.66
CA LEU A 111 4.04 -7.73 17.27
C LEU A 111 2.63 -7.55 16.73
N VAL A 112 1.82 -8.59 16.72
CA VAL A 112 0.42 -8.49 16.29
C VAL A 112 -0.35 -7.69 17.33
N ASP A 113 -0.88 -6.54 16.93
CA ASP A 113 -1.83 -5.79 17.74
C ASP A 113 -3.24 -6.33 17.47
N THR A 114 -3.86 -6.85 18.51
CA THR A 114 -5.23 -7.38 18.45
C THR A 114 -6.28 -6.34 18.83
N THR A 115 -5.87 -5.14 19.15
CA THR A 115 -6.75 -4.05 19.60
C THR A 115 -7.05 -2.99 18.55
N GLY A 116 -6.34 -3.06 17.41
CA GLY A 116 -6.47 -2.14 16.27
C GLY A 116 -7.72 -2.35 15.45
#